data_e3c3fc3325c893138d592900a520b5f8
#
_entry.id   e3c3fc3325c893138d592900a520b5f8
#
_cell.length_a   1.000
_cell.length_b   1.000
_cell.length_c   1.000
_cell.angle_alpha   90.00
_cell.angle_beta   90.00
_cell.angle_gamma   90.00
#
_symmetry.space_group_name_H-M   'P 1'
#
loop_
_entity.id
_entity.type
_entity.pdbx_description
1 polymer ?
#
loop_
_entity_poly.entity_id
_entity_poly.type
_entity_poly.pdbx_seq_one_letter_code
_entity_poly.pdbx_strand_id
1 'polypeptide(L)'
;TQHAVTIDGKRIEYEATAGHLTLTKEDGAERARVFFVAYTRKGTSDPATRPLTFSFNGGPGSSSVWLHLGVLGPRRVLMNDDGTTLPPPYRLVDNEYSWLDLTDMVFIDPVSTGYSRAADEKNAKDFHGYRQDIESVGEFVRRYVSDYRRWSSPKYLIGESYGTTRASALADHLQSQFGMYLNGVILVSAVLNFQTLVFAEGNDLPYAMFLPTYAATAWYHKALPEPLQSQSLADVVQQARTFAEGEYATALMKGDALSAATIADITTKVKGLTGLSDSYVTATRLRPVIYRYCQELLRTRGLVIGRFDSRYTGPITEPLSEYMERDPSHHPTIAGCFSTCINDYLSRELDVRTTLPYEVLTGRVHPWDYSNVQNEYLNVAPRLRNAMVTNPDLRVWVANGYYDLATPIYGTEYTFSHMAIPPSLRKNVTMTYYPAGHMMYLLKESLIQMKADAKQWFK
;
A
#
# COMPACT_ATOMS: atom_id res chain seq x y z
N THR A 1 6.26 19.48 20.08
CA THR A 1 6.01 20.80 19.48
C THR A 1 4.51 21.07 19.35
N GLN A 2 4.12 22.35 19.32
CA GLN A 2 2.71 22.75 19.28
C GLN A 2 2.40 23.42 17.94
N HIS A 3 1.32 23.01 17.28
CA HIS A 3 0.97 23.44 15.94
C HIS A 3 -0.55 23.61 15.77
N ALA A 4 -0.95 24.09 14.60
CA ALA A 4 -2.33 24.12 14.17
C ALA A 4 -2.43 23.89 12.66
N VAL A 5 -3.53 23.31 12.22
CA VAL A 5 -3.89 23.12 10.82
C VAL A 5 -5.37 23.46 10.60
N THR A 6 -5.72 23.94 9.42
CA THR A 6 -7.11 24.21 9.08
C THR A 6 -7.67 23.06 8.23
N ILE A 7 -8.71 22.37 8.75
CA ILE A 7 -9.39 21.27 8.08
C ILE A 7 -10.87 21.64 7.96
N ASP A 8 -11.44 21.59 6.76
CA ASP A 8 -12.83 21.99 6.50
C ASP A 8 -13.18 23.40 7.07
N GLY A 9 -12.27 24.34 6.97
CA GLY A 9 -12.43 25.71 7.48
C GLY A 9 -12.33 25.84 9.02
N LYS A 10 -12.05 24.73 9.73
CA LYS A 10 -11.91 24.74 11.19
C LYS A 10 -10.43 24.64 11.57
N ARG A 11 -9.96 25.59 12.39
CA ARG A 11 -8.61 25.54 12.98
C ARG A 11 -8.56 24.45 14.05
N ILE A 12 -7.65 23.50 13.90
CA ILE A 12 -7.39 22.41 14.83
C ILE A 12 -5.99 22.59 15.41
N GLU A 13 -5.94 22.80 16.72
CA GLU A 13 -4.68 22.83 17.47
C GLU A 13 -4.28 21.42 17.86
N TYR A 14 -3.00 21.11 17.74
CA TYR A 14 -2.47 19.78 18.03
C TYR A 14 -1.05 19.84 18.61
N GLU A 15 -0.71 18.76 19.27
CA GLU A 15 0.66 18.46 19.70
C GLU A 15 1.27 17.44 18.76
N ALA A 16 2.48 17.72 18.26
CA ALA A 16 3.31 16.78 17.54
C ALA A 16 4.41 16.26 18.45
N THR A 17 4.47 14.94 18.61
CA THR A 17 5.50 14.23 19.39
C THR A 17 6.32 13.38 18.43
N ALA A 18 7.62 13.68 18.31
CA ALA A 18 8.58 12.88 17.56
C ALA A 18 9.63 12.30 18.50
N GLY A 19 9.90 11.00 18.43
CA GLY A 19 10.84 10.36 19.33
C GLY A 19 10.93 8.86 19.14
N HIS A 20 11.55 8.18 20.10
CA HIS A 20 11.72 6.74 20.09
C HIS A 20 10.99 6.08 21.25
N LEU A 21 10.35 4.96 20.96
CA LEU A 21 9.90 4.01 21.97
C LEU A 21 10.86 2.83 21.96
N THR A 22 11.42 2.51 23.14
CA THR A 22 12.40 1.42 23.26
C THR A 22 11.66 0.08 23.46
N LEU A 23 11.90 -0.88 22.60
CA LEU A 23 11.50 -2.27 22.81
C LEU A 23 12.53 -2.97 23.70
N THR A 24 12.07 -3.71 24.72
CA THR A 24 12.93 -4.38 25.69
C THR A 24 12.59 -5.87 25.80
N LYS A 25 13.56 -6.65 26.26
CA LYS A 25 13.32 -8.00 26.76
C LYS A 25 12.66 -7.93 28.16
N GLU A 26 12.22 -9.08 28.67
CA GLU A 26 11.65 -9.18 30.03
C GLU A 26 12.65 -8.78 31.13
N ASP A 27 13.95 -9.01 30.90
CA ASP A 27 15.05 -8.60 31.80
C ASP A 27 15.37 -7.10 31.73
N GLY A 28 14.68 -6.33 30.88
CA GLY A 28 14.87 -4.90 30.68
C GLY A 28 15.93 -4.54 29.63
N ALA A 29 16.64 -5.50 29.05
CA ALA A 29 17.63 -5.22 28.01
C ALA A 29 16.99 -4.65 26.75
N GLU A 30 17.58 -3.59 26.20
CA GLU A 30 17.12 -2.99 24.93
C GLU A 30 17.23 -3.98 23.77
N ARG A 31 16.18 -4.04 22.95
CA ARG A 31 16.16 -4.79 21.67
C ARG A 31 16.22 -3.84 20.47
N ALA A 32 15.44 -2.78 20.50
CA ALA A 32 15.38 -1.78 19.45
C ALA A 32 14.82 -0.46 19.96
N ARG A 33 15.14 0.62 19.25
CA ARG A 33 14.51 1.94 19.38
C ARG A 33 13.67 2.20 18.14
N VAL A 34 12.37 2.22 18.31
CA VAL A 34 11.40 2.43 17.22
C VAL A 34 11.02 3.90 17.19
N PHE A 35 11.40 4.57 16.11
CA PHE A 35 11.05 5.98 15.89
C PHE A 35 9.59 6.10 15.48
N PHE A 36 8.93 7.14 15.97
CA PHE A 36 7.56 7.47 15.60
C PHE A 36 7.34 8.98 15.59
N VAL A 37 6.31 9.38 14.86
CA VAL A 37 5.71 10.72 14.94
C VAL A 37 4.25 10.58 15.29
N ALA A 38 3.81 11.25 16.34
CA ALA A 38 2.40 11.23 16.76
C ALA A 38 1.79 12.64 16.72
N TYR A 39 0.53 12.70 16.32
CA TYR A 39 -0.27 13.93 16.34
C TYR A 39 -1.49 13.74 17.22
N THR A 40 -1.57 14.54 18.28
CA THR A 40 -2.66 14.49 19.24
C THR A 40 -3.41 15.83 19.21
N ARG A 41 -4.70 15.79 18.88
CA ARG A 41 -5.56 16.97 18.90
C ARG A 41 -5.73 17.48 20.32
N LYS A 42 -5.60 18.80 20.52
CA LYS A 42 -5.86 19.45 21.80
C LYS A 42 -7.35 19.56 22.11
N GLY A 43 -7.64 19.66 23.41
CA GLY A 43 -9.01 19.89 23.89
C GLY A 43 -9.85 18.61 24.04
N THR A 44 -9.25 17.42 23.88
CA THR A 44 -9.93 16.16 24.19
C THR A 44 -9.56 15.74 25.60
N SER A 45 -10.54 15.74 26.50
CA SER A 45 -10.34 15.38 27.90
C SER A 45 -10.53 13.89 28.20
N ASP A 46 -11.37 13.20 27.40
CA ASP A 46 -11.65 11.78 27.56
C ASP A 46 -11.09 10.95 26.39
N PRO A 47 -10.07 10.12 26.63
CA PRO A 47 -9.50 9.23 25.61
C PRO A 47 -10.51 8.29 24.97
N ALA A 48 -11.59 7.90 25.66
CA ALA A 48 -12.61 6.99 25.14
C ALA A 48 -13.39 7.61 23.96
N THR A 49 -13.46 8.93 23.90
CA THR A 49 -14.18 9.66 22.84
C THR A 49 -13.29 9.99 21.63
N ARG A 50 -11.99 9.69 21.71
CA ARG A 50 -11.04 10.07 20.67
C ARG A 50 -10.36 8.86 20.04
N PRO A 51 -10.63 8.56 18.75
CA PRO A 51 -9.95 7.50 18.03
C PRO A 51 -8.43 7.67 17.99
N LEU A 52 -7.71 6.55 17.94
CA LEU A 52 -6.25 6.46 17.80
C LEU A 52 -5.93 5.53 16.64
N THR A 53 -5.26 6.06 15.62
CA THR A 53 -4.86 5.33 14.41
C THR A 53 -3.35 5.14 14.36
N PHE A 54 -2.89 3.91 14.27
CA PHE A 54 -1.50 3.56 13.99
C PHE A 54 -1.31 3.38 12.49
N SER A 55 -0.32 4.07 11.94
CA SER A 55 -0.04 4.12 10.50
C SER A 55 1.37 3.64 10.19
N PHE A 56 1.50 2.85 9.12
CA PHE A 56 2.79 2.38 8.60
C PHE A 56 2.68 2.04 7.12
N ASN A 57 3.78 2.25 6.40
CA ASN A 57 3.92 1.83 5.02
C ASN A 57 4.48 0.40 4.91
N GLY A 58 4.72 -0.06 3.70
CA GLY A 58 5.13 -1.41 3.38
C GLY A 58 6.59 -1.57 3.00
N GLY A 59 6.82 -1.99 1.80
CA GLY A 59 8.10 -2.43 1.25
C GLY A 59 8.17 -3.95 1.17
N PRO A 60 8.64 -4.71 2.18
CA PRO A 60 9.19 -4.27 3.47
C PRO A 60 10.43 -3.39 3.35
N GLY A 61 10.66 -2.57 4.36
CA GLY A 61 11.80 -1.63 4.39
C GLY A 61 11.42 -0.16 4.17
N SER A 62 10.13 0.18 4.10
CA SER A 62 9.67 1.57 4.04
C SER A 62 9.40 2.15 5.42
N SER A 63 9.83 3.40 5.64
CA SER A 63 9.33 4.24 6.71
C SER A 63 7.86 4.61 6.48
N SER A 64 7.21 5.23 7.45
CA SER A 64 5.81 5.66 7.36
C SER A 64 5.56 6.90 6.50
N VAL A 65 6.58 7.42 5.83
CA VAL A 65 6.61 8.74 5.19
C VAL A 65 5.51 8.97 4.15
N TRP A 66 5.11 7.93 3.39
CA TRP A 66 4.19 8.08 2.27
C TRP A 66 2.77 8.39 2.75
N LEU A 67 2.21 7.58 3.65
CA LEU A 67 0.93 7.88 4.30
C LEU A 67 1.02 9.12 5.17
N HIS A 68 2.15 9.35 5.85
CA HIS A 68 2.36 10.48 6.75
C HIS A 68 2.26 11.82 6.01
N LEU A 69 3.13 12.04 5.01
CA LEU A 69 3.22 13.31 4.29
C LEU A 69 2.43 13.31 2.96
N GLY A 70 1.77 12.21 2.62
CA GLY A 70 0.95 12.11 1.40
C GLY A 70 -0.53 12.37 1.66
N VAL A 71 -1.07 11.86 2.77
CA VAL A 71 -2.53 11.89 3.00
C VAL A 71 -2.95 12.19 4.43
N LEU A 72 -2.36 11.53 5.43
CA LEU A 72 -2.92 11.50 6.78
C LEU A 72 -2.52 12.69 7.64
N GLY A 73 -1.22 13.02 7.64
CA GLY A 73 -0.61 14.00 8.53
C GLY A 73 -1.12 15.42 8.29
N PRO A 74 -0.87 16.33 9.27
CA PRO A 74 -1.29 17.73 9.16
C PRO A 74 -0.47 18.56 8.14
N ARG A 75 0.66 18.01 7.68
CA ARG A 75 1.49 18.57 6.61
C ARG A 75 1.54 17.58 5.46
N ARG A 76 1.56 18.06 4.22
CA ARG A 76 1.70 17.22 3.02
C ARG A 76 2.73 17.79 2.04
N VAL A 77 3.33 16.91 1.26
CA VAL A 77 4.20 17.31 0.14
C VAL A 77 3.36 18.06 -0.88
N LEU A 78 3.85 19.24 -1.29
CA LEU A 78 3.21 20.00 -2.37
C LEU A 78 3.50 19.31 -3.71
N MET A 79 2.46 18.87 -4.39
CA MET A 79 2.49 18.26 -5.70
C MET A 79 1.51 18.95 -6.64
N ASN A 80 1.65 18.71 -7.94
CA ASN A 80 0.65 19.11 -8.93
C ASN A 80 -0.67 18.35 -8.70
N ASP A 81 -1.76 18.88 -9.20
CA ASP A 81 -3.10 18.27 -9.02
C ASP A 81 -3.22 16.88 -9.66
N ASP A 82 -2.45 16.59 -10.68
CA ASP A 82 -2.36 15.28 -11.35
C ASP A 82 -1.48 14.26 -10.60
N GLY A 83 -0.83 14.65 -9.50
CA GLY A 83 0.06 13.83 -8.69
C GLY A 83 1.51 13.80 -9.16
N THR A 84 1.87 14.60 -10.18
CA THR A 84 3.27 14.77 -10.57
C THR A 84 4.01 15.70 -9.61
N THR A 85 5.33 15.53 -9.47
CA THR A 85 6.13 16.39 -8.60
C THR A 85 6.44 17.73 -9.25
N LEU A 86 6.58 18.76 -8.42
CA LEU A 86 7.13 20.05 -8.82
C LEU A 86 8.66 19.96 -8.96
N PRO A 87 9.30 20.86 -9.73
CA PRO A 87 10.76 20.95 -9.69
C PRO A 87 11.28 21.35 -8.29
N PRO A 88 12.49 20.94 -7.91
CA PRO A 88 13.11 21.38 -6.66
C PRO A 88 13.31 22.91 -6.66
N PRO A 89 13.26 23.58 -5.49
CA PRO A 89 13.21 23.01 -4.15
C PRO A 89 11.81 22.54 -3.74
N TYR A 90 11.74 21.33 -3.16
CA TYR A 90 10.50 20.76 -2.68
C TYR A 90 10.07 21.39 -1.34
N ARG A 91 8.77 21.35 -1.05
CA ARG A 91 8.23 21.95 0.18
C ARG A 91 6.97 21.27 0.66
N LEU A 92 6.72 21.41 1.96
CA LEU A 92 5.46 21.03 2.59
C LEU A 92 4.47 22.19 2.60
N VAL A 93 3.21 21.85 2.59
CA VAL A 93 2.08 22.74 2.84
C VAL A 93 1.19 22.16 3.93
N ASP A 94 0.31 22.99 4.49
CA ASP A 94 -0.74 22.50 5.38
C ASP A 94 -1.62 21.50 4.62
N ASN A 95 -2.03 20.45 5.30
CA ASN A 95 -2.90 19.43 4.72
C ASN A 95 -4.34 19.67 5.15
N GLU A 96 -5.09 20.39 4.36
CA GLU A 96 -6.52 20.63 4.55
C GLU A 96 -7.37 19.34 4.48
N TYR A 97 -6.79 18.25 3.98
CA TYR A 97 -7.40 16.91 3.89
C TYR A 97 -6.89 15.95 4.98
N SER A 98 -6.09 16.45 5.93
CA SER A 98 -5.60 15.63 7.05
C SER A 98 -6.74 14.94 7.80
N TRP A 99 -6.45 13.77 8.36
CA TRP A 99 -7.42 13.01 9.17
C TRP A 99 -7.39 13.39 10.65
N LEU A 100 -6.67 14.44 11.01
CA LEU A 100 -6.54 14.89 12.41
C LEU A 100 -7.85 15.39 13.01
N ASP A 101 -8.85 15.73 12.23
CA ASP A 101 -10.21 16.01 12.69
C ASP A 101 -10.97 14.73 13.13
N LEU A 102 -10.59 13.56 12.57
CA LEU A 102 -11.26 12.27 12.78
C LEU A 102 -10.58 11.45 13.89
N THR A 103 -9.25 11.44 13.94
CA THR A 103 -8.46 10.55 14.78
C THR A 103 -7.14 11.19 15.18
N ASP A 104 -6.60 10.82 16.35
CA ASP A 104 -5.18 11.01 16.63
C ASP A 104 -4.38 9.96 15.84
N MET A 105 -3.14 10.30 15.47
CA MET A 105 -2.36 9.46 14.56
C MET A 105 -0.97 9.19 15.12
N VAL A 106 -0.48 7.97 14.91
CA VAL A 106 0.87 7.54 15.26
C VAL A 106 1.50 6.89 14.03
N PHE A 107 2.49 7.54 13.46
CA PHE A 107 3.26 7.07 12.32
C PHE A 107 4.47 6.30 12.82
N ILE A 108 4.52 5.00 12.55
CA ILE A 108 5.54 4.09 13.05
C ILE A 108 6.53 3.81 11.93
N ASP A 109 7.81 3.99 12.21
CA ASP A 109 8.87 3.50 11.34
C ASP A 109 9.33 2.13 11.87
N PRO A 110 9.03 1.00 11.19
CA PRO A 110 9.52 -0.31 11.60
C PRO A 110 11.04 -0.35 11.74
N VAL A 111 11.58 -1.28 12.53
CA VAL A 111 13.03 -1.37 12.78
C VAL A 111 13.83 -1.41 11.49
N SER A 112 14.90 -0.64 11.44
CA SER A 112 15.79 -0.36 10.29
C SER A 112 15.24 0.60 9.25
N THR A 113 14.03 1.12 9.42
CA THR A 113 13.47 2.20 8.58
C THR A 113 13.45 3.54 9.33
N GLY A 114 13.27 4.64 8.63
CA GLY A 114 13.31 5.97 9.23
C GLY A 114 14.53 6.16 10.15
N TYR A 115 14.28 6.58 11.39
CA TYR A 115 15.32 6.63 12.43
C TYR A 115 15.29 5.41 13.36
N SER A 116 14.48 4.40 13.10
CA SER A 116 14.41 3.19 13.92
C SER A 116 15.64 2.31 13.72
N ARG A 117 16.22 1.84 14.84
CA ARG A 117 17.40 0.95 14.80
C ARG A 117 17.28 -0.14 15.85
N ALA A 118 17.83 -1.32 15.54
CA ALA A 118 18.11 -2.31 16.55
C ALA A 118 19.11 -1.77 17.58
N ALA A 119 19.04 -2.23 18.82
CA ALA A 119 19.98 -1.81 19.88
C ALA A 119 21.42 -2.23 19.57
N ASP A 120 21.59 -3.40 18.93
CA ASP A 120 22.84 -3.86 18.32
C ASP A 120 22.57 -4.16 16.85
N GLU A 121 23.31 -3.52 15.95
CA GLU A 121 23.17 -3.71 14.49
C GLU A 121 23.36 -5.18 14.04
N LYS A 122 24.15 -5.95 14.79
CA LYS A 122 24.35 -7.38 14.55
C LYS A 122 23.05 -8.19 14.69
N ASN A 123 22.12 -7.69 15.49
CA ASN A 123 20.83 -8.30 15.78
C ASN A 123 19.69 -7.67 14.95
N ALA A 124 20.00 -6.75 14.02
CA ALA A 124 18.97 -6.09 13.20
C ALA A 124 18.10 -7.10 12.42
N LYS A 125 18.70 -8.19 11.95
CA LYS A 125 18.00 -9.30 11.28
C LYS A 125 16.90 -9.95 12.12
N ASP A 126 16.94 -9.83 13.46
CA ASP A 126 15.91 -10.37 14.35
C ASP A 126 14.58 -9.59 14.24
N PHE A 127 14.55 -8.54 13.39
CA PHE A 127 13.36 -7.75 13.06
C PHE A 127 12.98 -7.84 11.57
N HIS A 128 13.81 -8.49 10.74
CA HIS A 128 13.69 -8.49 9.29
C HIS A 128 12.98 -9.75 8.76
N GLY A 129 11.75 -9.95 9.15
CA GLY A 129 10.94 -11.08 8.72
C GLY A 129 9.47 -10.86 9.02
N TYR A 130 8.60 -11.64 8.39
CA TYR A 130 7.16 -11.48 8.54
C TYR A 130 6.73 -11.60 10.01
N ARG A 131 7.16 -12.67 10.71
CA ARG A 131 6.79 -12.92 12.10
C ARG A 131 7.38 -11.86 13.03
N GLN A 132 8.66 -11.58 12.87
CA GLN A 132 9.42 -10.63 13.67
C GLN A 132 8.86 -9.21 13.55
N ASP A 133 8.42 -8.83 12.35
CA ASP A 133 7.78 -7.54 12.07
C ASP A 133 6.46 -7.40 12.83
N ILE A 134 5.59 -8.42 12.76
CA ILE A 134 4.32 -8.42 13.49
C ILE A 134 4.52 -8.36 15.01
N GLU A 135 5.47 -9.13 15.54
CA GLU A 135 5.78 -9.15 16.97
C GLU A 135 6.33 -7.80 17.45
N SER A 136 7.28 -7.21 16.72
CA SER A 136 7.91 -5.94 17.13
C SER A 136 6.97 -4.73 17.01
N VAL A 137 6.22 -4.64 15.91
CA VAL A 137 5.23 -3.55 15.74
C VAL A 137 4.05 -3.74 16.69
N GLY A 138 3.63 -4.98 16.95
CA GLY A 138 2.60 -5.30 17.96
C GLY A 138 3.02 -4.87 19.36
N GLU A 139 4.27 -5.16 19.76
CA GLU A 139 4.82 -4.70 21.03
C GLU A 139 4.87 -3.16 21.11
N PHE A 140 5.29 -2.48 20.02
CA PHE A 140 5.25 -1.02 19.96
C PHE A 140 3.84 -0.49 20.22
N VAL A 141 2.83 -1.01 19.52
CA VAL A 141 1.43 -0.57 19.66
C VAL A 141 0.95 -0.76 21.10
N ARG A 142 1.18 -1.94 21.70
CA ARG A 142 0.82 -2.22 23.09
C ARG A 142 1.47 -1.25 24.07
N ARG A 143 2.77 -1.00 23.93
CA ARG A 143 3.51 -0.08 24.79
C ARG A 143 3.03 1.36 24.62
N TYR A 144 2.87 1.83 23.38
CA TYR A 144 2.36 3.16 23.10
C TYR A 144 0.99 3.38 23.78
N VAL A 145 0.07 2.44 23.61
CA VAL A 145 -1.27 2.53 24.23
C VAL A 145 -1.19 2.58 25.76
N SER A 146 -0.24 1.88 26.38
CA SER A 146 -0.03 1.90 27.83
C SER A 146 0.65 3.20 28.29
N ASP A 147 1.74 3.59 27.66
CA ASP A 147 2.57 4.74 28.07
C ASP A 147 1.77 6.06 27.91
N TYR A 148 0.95 6.16 26.86
CA TYR A 148 0.09 7.32 26.58
C TYR A 148 -1.35 7.18 27.12
N ARG A 149 -1.63 6.13 27.92
CA ARG A 149 -2.93 5.88 28.58
C ARG A 149 -4.12 5.87 27.63
N ARG A 150 -3.96 5.17 26.48
CA ARG A 150 -4.96 5.13 25.40
C ARG A 150 -5.70 3.79 25.28
N TRP A 151 -5.74 2.99 26.36
CA TRP A 151 -6.44 1.69 26.35
C TRP A 151 -7.95 1.83 26.07
N SER A 152 -8.61 2.87 26.55
CA SER A 152 -10.03 3.13 26.32
C SER A 152 -10.34 3.74 24.96
N SER A 153 -9.34 4.25 24.21
CA SER A 153 -9.57 4.85 22.90
C SER A 153 -10.05 3.81 21.88
N PRO A 154 -10.98 4.15 20.96
CA PRO A 154 -11.21 3.38 19.76
C PRO A 154 -9.91 3.30 18.94
N LYS A 155 -9.53 2.09 18.51
CA LYS A 155 -8.22 1.83 17.89
C LYS A 155 -8.36 1.37 16.45
N TYR A 156 -7.50 1.94 15.60
CA TYR A 156 -7.47 1.67 14.19
C TYR A 156 -6.05 1.40 13.71
N LEU A 157 -5.91 0.55 12.69
CA LEU A 157 -4.67 0.38 11.93
C LEU A 157 -4.88 0.88 10.50
N ILE A 158 -3.88 1.53 9.94
CA ILE A 158 -3.82 1.81 8.51
C ILE A 158 -2.46 1.40 7.96
N GLY A 159 -2.48 0.54 6.94
CA GLY A 159 -1.29 0.09 6.23
C GLY A 159 -1.41 0.30 4.74
N GLU A 160 -0.28 0.51 4.08
CA GLU A 160 -0.19 0.60 2.62
C GLU A 160 0.77 -0.47 2.10
N SER A 161 0.41 -1.11 0.96
CA SER A 161 1.27 -2.12 0.32
C SER A 161 1.55 -3.30 1.27
N TYR A 162 2.80 -3.73 1.48
CA TYR A 162 3.16 -4.71 2.52
C TYR A 162 2.65 -4.29 3.92
N GLY A 163 2.44 -3.01 4.18
CA GLY A 163 1.79 -2.53 5.41
C GLY A 163 0.38 -3.06 5.60
N THR A 164 -0.31 -3.47 4.53
CA THR A 164 -1.63 -4.12 4.61
C THR A 164 -1.51 -5.58 5.07
N THR A 165 -0.44 -6.27 4.66
CA THR A 165 -0.04 -7.58 5.21
C THR A 165 0.20 -7.46 6.70
N ARG A 166 0.96 -6.44 7.13
CA ARG A 166 1.23 -6.13 8.53
C ARG A 166 -0.06 -5.82 9.29
N ALA A 167 -0.90 -4.89 8.81
CA ALA A 167 -2.13 -4.48 9.48
C ALA A 167 -3.10 -5.66 9.69
N SER A 168 -3.25 -6.50 8.67
CA SER A 168 -4.13 -7.68 8.69
C SER A 168 -3.66 -8.72 9.72
N ALA A 169 -2.35 -8.98 9.77
CA ALA A 169 -1.79 -9.92 10.74
C ALA A 169 -1.75 -9.34 12.16
N LEU A 170 -1.48 -8.02 12.30
CA LEU A 170 -1.52 -7.33 13.59
C LEU A 170 -2.92 -7.33 14.22
N ALA A 171 -3.97 -7.22 13.44
CA ALA A 171 -5.34 -7.24 13.97
C ALA A 171 -5.60 -8.52 14.80
N ASP A 172 -5.19 -9.68 14.28
CA ASP A 172 -5.28 -10.96 14.99
C ASP A 172 -4.25 -11.06 16.14
N HIS A 173 -3.02 -10.59 15.91
CA HIS A 173 -1.95 -10.64 16.91
C HIS A 173 -2.26 -9.79 18.15
N LEU A 174 -2.68 -8.54 17.98
CA LEU A 174 -3.01 -7.64 19.08
C LEU A 174 -4.18 -8.19 19.93
N GLN A 175 -5.15 -8.78 19.26
CA GLN A 175 -6.31 -9.38 19.91
C GLN A 175 -5.94 -10.65 20.65
N SER A 176 -5.19 -11.57 20.05
CA SER A 176 -4.84 -12.86 20.63
C SER A 176 -3.76 -12.77 21.72
N GLN A 177 -2.77 -11.88 21.54
CA GLN A 177 -1.64 -11.77 22.47
C GLN A 177 -1.89 -10.78 23.60
N PHE A 178 -2.63 -9.70 23.34
CA PHE A 178 -2.79 -8.61 24.31
C PHE A 178 -4.23 -8.30 24.69
N GLY A 179 -5.22 -9.04 24.17
CA GLY A 179 -6.63 -8.74 24.38
C GLY A 179 -7.03 -7.35 23.84
N MET A 180 -6.25 -6.81 22.88
CA MET A 180 -6.49 -5.49 22.31
C MET A 180 -7.35 -5.62 21.06
N TYR A 181 -8.63 -5.28 21.20
CA TYR A 181 -9.61 -5.31 20.12
C TYR A 181 -9.58 -4.00 19.35
N LEU A 182 -9.58 -4.09 18.03
CA LEU A 182 -9.57 -2.93 17.13
C LEU A 182 -11.00 -2.59 16.70
N ASN A 183 -11.25 -1.31 16.43
CA ASN A 183 -12.48 -0.82 15.81
C ASN A 183 -12.43 -0.90 14.29
N GLY A 184 -11.23 -0.80 13.71
CA GLY A 184 -11.11 -0.94 12.27
C GLY A 184 -9.69 -1.11 11.74
N VAL A 185 -9.62 -1.62 10.52
CA VAL A 185 -8.38 -1.80 9.74
C VAL A 185 -8.59 -1.18 8.37
N ILE A 186 -7.67 -0.31 7.96
CA ILE A 186 -7.70 0.38 6.66
C ILE A 186 -6.51 -0.15 5.84
N LEU A 187 -6.81 -0.65 4.66
CA LEU A 187 -5.88 -1.31 3.76
C LEU A 187 -5.76 -0.51 2.46
N VAL A 188 -4.67 0.21 2.29
CA VAL A 188 -4.40 1.02 1.10
C VAL A 188 -3.54 0.20 0.15
N SER A 189 -4.01 -0.03 -1.07
CA SER A 189 -3.29 -0.83 -2.08
C SER A 189 -2.88 -2.19 -1.52
N ALA A 190 -3.90 -3.03 -1.26
CA ALA A 190 -3.77 -4.20 -0.40
C ALA A 190 -3.05 -5.39 -1.04
N VAL A 191 -2.22 -6.06 -0.23
CA VAL A 191 -1.69 -7.40 -0.50
C VAL A 191 -1.78 -8.26 0.76
N LEU A 192 -2.68 -9.25 0.73
CA LEU A 192 -2.88 -10.20 1.82
C LEU A 192 -2.47 -11.62 1.44
N ASN A 193 -2.55 -11.96 0.14
CA ASN A 193 -2.18 -13.25 -0.41
C ASN A 193 -1.14 -13.07 -1.51
N PHE A 194 0.12 -13.44 -1.25
CA PHE A 194 1.24 -13.24 -2.18
C PHE A 194 1.16 -14.14 -3.42
N GLN A 195 0.38 -15.22 -3.39
CA GLN A 195 0.14 -16.05 -4.58
C GLN A 195 -0.48 -15.23 -5.71
N THR A 196 -1.28 -14.20 -5.40
CA THR A 196 -1.97 -13.36 -6.40
C THR A 196 -1.05 -12.42 -7.18
N LEU A 197 0.22 -12.27 -6.77
CA LEU A 197 1.15 -11.30 -7.38
C LEU A 197 2.57 -11.81 -7.62
N VAL A 198 2.92 -13.03 -7.19
CA VAL A 198 4.25 -13.61 -7.42
C VAL A 198 4.25 -14.40 -8.71
N PHE A 199 4.88 -13.87 -9.75
CA PHE A 199 5.07 -14.51 -11.06
C PHE A 199 6.17 -15.58 -10.97
N ALA A 200 5.83 -16.74 -10.41
CA ALA A 200 6.70 -17.90 -10.35
C ALA A 200 6.29 -18.96 -11.37
N GLU A 201 7.23 -19.79 -11.79
CA GLU A 201 6.94 -20.94 -12.65
C GLU A 201 5.91 -21.86 -11.98
N GLY A 202 4.87 -22.22 -12.71
CA GLY A 202 3.75 -23.03 -12.20
C GLY A 202 2.67 -22.23 -11.44
N ASN A 203 2.86 -20.94 -11.17
CA ASN A 203 1.84 -20.08 -10.61
C ASN A 203 1.19 -19.23 -11.69
N ASP A 204 0.06 -19.66 -12.20
CA ASP A 204 -0.68 -18.95 -13.24
C ASP A 204 -1.64 -17.88 -12.71
N LEU A 205 -1.89 -17.85 -11.41
CA LEU A 205 -2.86 -16.94 -10.80
C LEU A 205 -2.58 -15.45 -11.05
N PRO A 206 -1.32 -14.94 -10.92
CA PRO A 206 -1.04 -13.52 -11.13
C PRO A 206 -1.41 -13.02 -12.53
N TYR A 207 -1.26 -13.84 -13.56
CA TYR A 207 -1.58 -13.41 -14.94
C TYR A 207 -3.06 -13.06 -15.10
N ALA A 208 -3.95 -13.83 -14.47
CA ALA A 208 -5.37 -13.51 -14.43
C ALA A 208 -5.65 -12.29 -13.54
N MET A 209 -4.97 -12.18 -12.38
CA MET A 209 -5.18 -11.08 -11.43
C MET A 209 -4.74 -9.72 -11.95
N PHE A 210 -3.70 -9.65 -12.77
CA PHE A 210 -3.19 -8.40 -13.34
C PHE A 210 -3.96 -7.94 -14.59
N LEU A 211 -4.68 -8.84 -15.27
CA LEU A 211 -5.33 -8.53 -16.54
C LEU A 211 -6.29 -7.34 -16.49
N PRO A 212 -7.16 -7.18 -15.46
CA PRO A 212 -8.02 -6.00 -15.37
C PRO A 212 -7.24 -4.68 -15.19
N THR A 213 -6.12 -4.70 -14.47
CA THR A 213 -5.25 -3.52 -14.34
C THR A 213 -4.47 -3.23 -15.63
N TYR A 214 -4.06 -4.26 -16.38
CA TYR A 214 -3.48 -4.06 -17.71
C TYR A 214 -4.49 -3.40 -18.66
N ALA A 215 -5.76 -3.84 -18.62
CA ALA A 215 -6.82 -3.26 -19.44
C ALA A 215 -7.10 -1.79 -19.06
N ALA A 216 -7.15 -1.47 -17.78
CA ALA A 216 -7.26 -0.10 -17.31
C ALA A 216 -6.09 0.77 -17.80
N THR A 217 -4.87 0.26 -17.69
CA THR A 217 -3.64 0.92 -18.14
C THR A 217 -3.65 1.19 -19.65
N ALA A 218 -3.95 0.16 -20.44
CA ALA A 218 -4.03 0.29 -21.90
C ALA A 218 -5.14 1.25 -22.33
N TRP A 219 -6.28 1.25 -21.64
CA TRP A 219 -7.36 2.22 -21.84
C TRP A 219 -6.89 3.67 -21.59
N TYR A 220 -6.19 3.91 -20.48
CA TYR A 220 -5.66 5.24 -20.16
C TYR A 220 -4.71 5.75 -21.24
N HIS A 221 -3.81 4.91 -21.71
CA HIS A 221 -2.81 5.26 -22.72
C HIS A 221 -3.33 5.23 -24.18
N LYS A 222 -4.62 5.03 -24.39
CA LYS A 222 -5.23 4.97 -25.72
C LYS A 222 -4.60 3.86 -26.58
N ALA A 223 -4.38 2.70 -25.98
CA ALA A 223 -3.77 1.53 -26.63
C ALA A 223 -4.76 0.40 -26.93
N LEU A 224 -6.06 0.56 -26.57
CA LEU A 224 -7.08 -0.43 -26.87
C LEU A 224 -7.69 -0.22 -28.26
N PRO A 225 -8.17 -1.28 -28.93
CA PRO A 225 -8.92 -1.16 -30.17
C PRO A 225 -10.34 -0.63 -29.92
N GLU A 226 -10.97 -0.06 -30.95
CA GLU A 226 -12.41 0.21 -30.95
C GLU A 226 -13.21 -1.12 -31.09
N PRO A 227 -14.38 -1.23 -30.47
CA PRO A 227 -15.10 -0.19 -29.70
C PRO A 227 -14.70 -0.12 -28.20
N LEU A 228 -13.74 -0.94 -27.74
CA LEU A 228 -13.38 -1.03 -26.33
C LEU A 228 -12.79 0.30 -25.79
N GLN A 229 -11.99 0.99 -26.60
CA GLN A 229 -11.37 2.29 -26.22
C GLN A 229 -12.40 3.38 -25.91
N SER A 230 -13.56 3.36 -26.55
CA SER A 230 -14.64 4.35 -26.36
C SER A 230 -15.56 4.05 -25.17
N GLN A 231 -15.41 2.90 -24.53
CA GLN A 231 -16.20 2.53 -23.35
C GLN A 231 -15.70 3.22 -22.08
N SER A 232 -16.51 3.18 -21.02
CA SER A 232 -16.08 3.66 -19.70
C SER A 232 -14.97 2.78 -19.11
N LEU A 233 -14.12 3.34 -18.26
CA LEU A 233 -13.09 2.58 -17.53
C LEU A 233 -13.70 1.38 -16.77
N ALA A 234 -14.83 1.61 -16.11
CA ALA A 234 -15.51 0.57 -15.34
C ALA A 234 -15.96 -0.62 -16.22
N ASP A 235 -16.50 -0.35 -17.42
CA ASP A 235 -16.93 -1.38 -18.36
C ASP A 235 -15.75 -2.18 -18.91
N VAL A 236 -14.65 -1.51 -19.26
CA VAL A 236 -13.41 -2.15 -19.72
C VAL A 236 -12.83 -3.07 -18.66
N VAL A 237 -12.72 -2.58 -17.42
CA VAL A 237 -12.23 -3.37 -16.29
C VAL A 237 -13.14 -4.56 -16.01
N GLN A 238 -14.47 -4.40 -16.10
CA GLN A 238 -15.41 -5.50 -15.88
C GLN A 238 -15.32 -6.57 -16.97
N GLN A 239 -15.17 -6.19 -18.24
CA GLN A 239 -14.93 -7.14 -19.33
C GLN A 239 -13.63 -7.93 -19.14
N ALA A 240 -12.56 -7.24 -18.71
CA ALA A 240 -11.29 -7.88 -18.42
C ALA A 240 -11.41 -8.87 -17.24
N ARG A 241 -12.18 -8.54 -16.18
CA ARG A 241 -12.47 -9.48 -15.08
C ARG A 241 -13.20 -10.73 -15.58
N THR A 242 -14.28 -10.54 -16.33
CA THR A 242 -15.07 -11.67 -16.87
C THR A 242 -14.21 -12.61 -17.72
N PHE A 243 -13.35 -12.05 -18.56
CA PHE A 243 -12.41 -12.85 -19.36
C PHE A 243 -11.35 -13.53 -18.49
N ALA A 244 -10.79 -12.83 -17.47
CA ALA A 244 -9.81 -13.37 -16.55
C ALA A 244 -10.35 -14.57 -15.76
N GLU A 245 -11.59 -14.48 -15.26
CA GLU A 245 -12.26 -15.54 -14.49
C GLU A 245 -12.63 -16.77 -15.33
N GLY A 246 -12.88 -16.58 -16.60
CA GLY A 246 -13.40 -17.62 -17.49
C GLY A 246 -12.36 -18.20 -18.44
N GLU A 247 -12.37 -17.71 -19.67
CA GLU A 247 -11.59 -18.28 -20.76
C GLU A 247 -10.09 -18.20 -20.53
N TYR A 248 -9.59 -17.07 -19.98
CA TYR A 248 -8.16 -16.88 -19.77
C TYR A 248 -7.61 -17.80 -18.68
N ALA A 249 -8.27 -17.89 -17.52
CA ALA A 249 -7.88 -18.82 -16.46
C ALA A 249 -7.90 -20.28 -16.96
N THR A 250 -8.93 -20.65 -17.73
CA THR A 250 -9.04 -21.98 -18.34
C THR A 250 -7.90 -22.25 -19.32
N ALA A 251 -7.53 -21.27 -20.14
CA ALA A 251 -6.42 -21.39 -21.08
C ALA A 251 -5.08 -21.54 -20.35
N LEU A 252 -4.82 -20.72 -19.34
CA LEU A 252 -3.61 -20.82 -18.52
C LEU A 252 -3.49 -22.21 -17.87
N MET A 253 -4.58 -22.73 -17.30
CA MET A 253 -4.61 -24.06 -16.67
C MET A 253 -4.33 -25.20 -17.65
N LYS A 254 -4.73 -25.09 -18.92
CA LYS A 254 -4.45 -26.11 -19.95
C LYS A 254 -2.99 -26.10 -20.43
N GLY A 255 -2.31 -24.97 -20.32
CA GLY A 255 -0.90 -24.82 -20.71
C GLY A 255 -0.61 -25.35 -22.13
N ASP A 256 0.36 -26.24 -22.25
CA ASP A 256 0.79 -26.80 -23.54
C ASP A 256 -0.23 -27.77 -24.19
N ALA A 257 -1.32 -28.10 -23.48
CA ALA A 257 -2.42 -28.89 -24.06
C ALA A 257 -3.41 -28.08 -24.91
N LEU A 258 -3.20 -26.76 -25.04
CA LEU A 258 -4.02 -25.92 -25.90
C LEU A 258 -3.81 -26.21 -27.38
N SER A 259 -4.90 -26.23 -28.17
CA SER A 259 -4.80 -26.26 -29.63
C SER A 259 -4.25 -24.93 -30.17
N ALA A 260 -3.61 -24.96 -31.33
CA ALA A 260 -3.15 -23.75 -32.02
C ALA A 260 -4.27 -22.74 -32.28
N ALA A 261 -5.47 -23.23 -32.59
CA ALA A 261 -6.65 -22.37 -32.80
C ALA A 261 -7.06 -21.67 -31.49
N THR A 262 -7.06 -22.38 -30.36
CA THR A 262 -7.37 -21.78 -29.06
C THR A 262 -6.29 -20.76 -28.64
N ILE A 263 -5.01 -21.06 -28.87
CA ILE A 263 -3.92 -20.11 -28.60
C ILE A 263 -4.15 -18.83 -29.40
N ALA A 264 -4.48 -18.91 -30.68
CA ALA A 264 -4.72 -17.75 -31.52
C ALA A 264 -5.91 -16.90 -31.06
N ASP A 265 -7.02 -17.55 -30.67
CA ASP A 265 -8.20 -16.86 -30.11
C ASP A 265 -7.90 -16.13 -28.80
N ILE A 266 -7.27 -16.81 -27.83
CA ILE A 266 -6.89 -16.21 -26.56
C ILE A 266 -5.85 -15.09 -26.74
N THR A 267 -4.88 -15.26 -27.65
CA THR A 267 -3.91 -14.21 -28.02
C THR A 267 -4.63 -12.95 -28.49
N THR A 268 -5.62 -13.09 -29.36
CA THR A 268 -6.41 -11.95 -29.87
C THR A 268 -7.15 -11.23 -28.74
N LYS A 269 -7.74 -11.96 -27.80
CA LYS A 269 -8.47 -11.39 -26.65
C LYS A 269 -7.51 -10.69 -25.67
N VAL A 270 -6.38 -11.33 -25.33
CA VAL A 270 -5.35 -10.73 -24.46
C VAL A 270 -4.80 -9.45 -25.07
N LYS A 271 -4.41 -9.47 -26.36
CA LYS A 271 -4.00 -8.27 -27.11
C LYS A 271 -5.06 -7.18 -27.02
N GLY A 272 -6.31 -7.51 -27.29
CA GLY A 272 -7.44 -6.58 -27.29
C GLY A 272 -7.63 -5.87 -25.95
N LEU A 273 -7.30 -6.53 -24.82
CA LEU A 273 -7.42 -5.98 -23.48
C LEU A 273 -6.16 -5.34 -22.95
N THR A 274 -4.98 -5.71 -23.45
CA THR A 274 -3.70 -5.28 -22.88
C THR A 274 -2.96 -4.24 -23.73
N GLY A 275 -3.34 -4.04 -24.97
CA GLY A 275 -2.62 -3.19 -25.93
C GLY A 275 -1.28 -3.76 -26.42
N LEU A 276 -0.94 -4.99 -26.04
CA LEU A 276 0.27 -5.68 -26.49
C LEU A 276 0.10 -6.21 -27.93
N SER A 277 1.21 -6.50 -28.63
CA SER A 277 1.16 -7.10 -29.97
C SER A 277 0.89 -8.61 -29.93
N ASP A 278 0.33 -9.17 -31.02
CA ASP A 278 0.11 -10.62 -31.15
C ASP A 278 1.42 -11.40 -30.97
N SER A 279 2.51 -10.92 -31.59
CA SER A 279 3.83 -11.53 -31.47
C SER A 279 4.33 -11.56 -30.02
N TYR A 280 4.10 -10.49 -29.27
CA TYR A 280 4.52 -10.41 -27.88
C TYR A 280 3.69 -11.35 -26.97
N VAL A 281 2.36 -11.33 -27.11
CA VAL A 281 1.48 -12.22 -26.33
C VAL A 281 1.78 -13.69 -26.63
N THR A 282 2.05 -14.03 -27.89
CA THR A 282 2.43 -15.39 -28.30
C THR A 282 3.82 -15.77 -27.73
N ALA A 283 4.80 -14.87 -27.82
CA ALA A 283 6.16 -15.12 -27.32
C ALA A 283 6.18 -15.29 -25.80
N THR A 284 5.31 -14.61 -25.07
CA THR A 284 5.15 -14.78 -23.62
C THR A 284 4.26 -15.98 -23.24
N ARG A 285 3.81 -16.79 -24.23
CA ARG A 285 2.92 -17.94 -24.03
C ARG A 285 1.68 -17.54 -23.22
N LEU A 286 1.05 -16.45 -23.61
CA LEU A 286 -0.11 -15.82 -22.94
C LEU A 286 0.18 -15.30 -21.52
N ARG A 287 1.43 -15.19 -21.08
CA ARG A 287 1.83 -14.86 -19.70
C ARG A 287 2.69 -13.58 -19.61
N PRO A 288 2.12 -12.40 -19.88
CA PRO A 288 2.85 -11.14 -19.75
C PRO A 288 3.10 -10.79 -18.28
N VAL A 289 4.39 -10.63 -17.87
CA VAL A 289 4.79 -10.23 -16.51
C VAL A 289 4.81 -8.71 -16.40
N ILE A 290 4.47 -8.17 -15.21
CA ILE A 290 4.33 -6.71 -14.98
C ILE A 290 5.55 -5.90 -15.42
N TYR A 291 6.77 -6.31 -15.06
CA TYR A 291 7.97 -5.54 -15.39
C TYR A 291 8.23 -5.45 -16.90
N ARG A 292 7.92 -6.53 -17.62
CA ARG A 292 7.97 -6.55 -19.07
C ARG A 292 6.82 -5.76 -19.68
N TYR A 293 5.62 -5.85 -19.10
CA TYR A 293 4.48 -5.05 -19.53
C TYR A 293 4.76 -3.56 -19.43
N CYS A 294 5.33 -3.10 -18.30
CA CYS A 294 5.70 -1.71 -18.11
C CYS A 294 6.68 -1.20 -19.18
N GLN A 295 7.59 -2.04 -19.64
CA GLN A 295 8.56 -1.70 -20.69
C GLN A 295 7.93 -1.76 -22.09
N GLU A 296 6.99 -2.69 -22.34
CA GLU A 296 6.52 -3.04 -23.67
C GLU A 296 5.36 -2.17 -24.17
N LEU A 297 4.38 -1.84 -23.29
CA LEU A 297 3.12 -1.21 -23.73
C LEU A 297 3.31 0.02 -24.63
N LEU A 298 4.25 0.90 -24.28
CA LEU A 298 4.50 2.14 -25.01
C LEU A 298 5.87 2.16 -25.71
N ARG A 299 6.52 1.00 -25.89
CA ARG A 299 7.85 0.88 -26.50
C ARG A 299 7.94 1.59 -27.85
N THR A 300 6.94 1.43 -28.69
CA THR A 300 6.90 2.09 -30.02
C THR A 300 6.79 3.62 -29.96
N ARG A 301 6.39 4.16 -28.80
CA ARG A 301 6.37 5.60 -28.53
C ARG A 301 7.64 6.07 -27.81
N GLY A 302 8.63 5.20 -27.58
CA GLY A 302 9.85 5.50 -26.82
C GLY A 302 9.65 5.71 -25.32
N LEU A 303 8.57 5.16 -24.75
CA LEU A 303 8.16 5.40 -23.36
C LEU A 303 8.04 4.09 -22.60
N VAL A 304 8.35 4.14 -21.29
CA VAL A 304 7.98 3.15 -20.27
C VAL A 304 6.86 3.70 -19.39
N ILE A 305 6.09 2.82 -18.77
CA ILE A 305 5.04 3.20 -17.80
C ILE A 305 5.47 2.84 -16.38
N GLY A 306 4.89 3.54 -15.38
CA GLY A 306 5.17 3.29 -13.98
C GLY A 306 4.54 2.00 -13.45
N ARG A 307 5.18 1.39 -12.46
CA ARG A 307 4.64 0.22 -11.75
C ARG A 307 3.72 0.63 -10.59
N PHE A 308 4.11 1.65 -9.81
CA PHE A 308 3.25 2.15 -8.74
C PHE A 308 2.04 2.93 -9.28
N ASP A 309 2.20 3.62 -10.39
CA ASP A 309 1.09 4.26 -11.08
C ASP A 309 1.36 4.20 -12.59
N SER A 310 0.62 3.35 -13.26
CA SER A 310 0.82 3.09 -14.68
C SER A 310 0.37 4.23 -15.60
N ARG A 311 -0.22 5.30 -15.06
CA ARG A 311 -0.50 6.53 -15.80
C ARG A 311 0.78 7.34 -16.08
N TYR A 312 1.79 7.24 -15.21
CA TYR A 312 3.05 7.96 -15.37
C TYR A 312 3.93 7.29 -16.40
N THR A 313 4.60 8.12 -17.19
CA THR A 313 5.51 7.67 -18.24
C THR A 313 6.88 8.29 -18.07
N GLY A 314 7.89 7.58 -18.56
CA GLY A 314 9.26 8.08 -18.68
C GLY A 314 9.91 7.65 -19.99
N PRO A 315 11.00 8.30 -20.42
CA PRO A 315 11.71 7.90 -21.64
C PRO A 315 12.36 6.52 -21.46
N ILE A 316 12.37 5.73 -22.53
CA ILE A 316 13.19 4.52 -22.61
C ILE A 316 14.64 4.95 -22.75
N THR A 317 15.50 4.50 -21.82
CA THR A 317 16.95 4.74 -21.86
C THR A 317 17.69 3.62 -22.57
N GLU A 318 17.19 2.39 -22.47
CA GLU A 318 17.72 1.21 -23.16
C GLU A 318 16.63 0.53 -24.01
N PRO A 319 16.57 0.82 -25.33
CA PRO A 319 15.48 0.34 -26.18
C PRO A 319 15.37 -1.19 -26.30
N LEU A 320 16.47 -1.92 -26.11
CA LEU A 320 16.50 -3.38 -26.20
C LEU A 320 16.23 -4.08 -24.86
N SER A 321 16.16 -3.32 -23.76
CA SER A 321 15.84 -3.91 -22.45
C SER A 321 14.46 -4.54 -22.43
N GLU A 322 14.34 -5.69 -21.77
CA GLU A 322 13.06 -6.33 -21.46
C GLU A 322 12.38 -5.73 -20.23
N TYR A 323 13.14 -5.02 -19.40
CA TYR A 323 12.69 -4.47 -18.12
C TYR A 323 12.96 -2.97 -18.06
N MET A 324 12.08 -2.22 -17.42
CA MET A 324 12.34 -0.82 -17.13
C MET A 324 13.51 -0.67 -16.14
N GLU A 325 14.46 0.18 -16.47
CA GLU A 325 15.60 0.47 -15.58
C GLU A 325 15.20 1.37 -14.40
N ARG A 326 14.28 2.29 -14.64
CA ARG A 326 13.79 3.24 -13.65
C ARG A 326 12.28 3.36 -13.75
N ASP A 327 11.62 3.16 -12.61
CA ASP A 327 10.17 3.34 -12.49
C ASP A 327 9.83 4.84 -12.52
N PRO A 328 9.12 5.34 -13.56
CA PRO A 328 8.76 6.75 -13.65
C PRO A 328 7.79 7.19 -12.55
N SER A 329 7.04 6.29 -11.96
CA SER A 329 6.15 6.61 -10.84
C SER A 329 6.86 6.66 -9.47
N HIS A 330 8.12 6.22 -9.37
CA HIS A 330 8.88 6.24 -8.12
C HIS A 330 10.00 7.27 -8.15
N HIS A 331 11.07 7.03 -8.93
CA HIS A 331 12.29 7.83 -8.84
C HIS A 331 12.10 9.31 -9.17
N PRO A 332 11.49 9.68 -10.32
CA PRO A 332 11.29 11.10 -10.64
C PRO A 332 10.09 11.73 -9.91
N THR A 333 9.13 10.93 -9.42
CA THR A 333 7.86 11.45 -8.93
C THR A 333 7.84 11.61 -7.42
N ILE A 334 8.26 10.61 -6.64
CA ILE A 334 8.07 10.62 -5.18
C ILE A 334 9.38 10.59 -4.38
N ALA A 335 10.40 9.89 -4.85
CA ALA A 335 11.59 9.62 -4.02
C ALA A 335 12.29 10.91 -3.53
N GLY A 336 12.52 11.87 -4.41
CA GLY A 336 13.22 13.12 -4.10
C GLY A 336 12.40 14.06 -3.22
N CYS A 337 11.15 14.30 -3.56
CA CYS A 337 10.30 15.27 -2.85
C CYS A 337 9.94 14.79 -1.44
N PHE A 338 9.57 13.52 -1.26
CA PHE A 338 9.28 12.98 0.07
C PHE A 338 10.52 12.90 0.96
N SER A 339 11.68 12.46 0.41
CA SER A 339 12.94 12.43 1.17
C SER A 339 13.37 13.81 1.64
N THR A 340 13.29 14.82 0.77
CA THR A 340 13.62 16.20 1.14
C THR A 340 12.66 16.73 2.19
N CYS A 341 11.37 16.56 1.96
CA CYS A 341 10.34 17.11 2.84
C CYS A 341 10.34 16.47 4.24
N ILE A 342 10.53 15.15 4.35
CA ILE A 342 10.56 14.52 5.69
C ILE A 342 11.78 14.98 6.50
N ASN A 343 12.98 15.04 5.88
CA ASN A 343 14.18 15.49 6.58
C ASN A 343 14.07 16.96 7.02
N ASP A 344 13.57 17.84 6.16
CA ASP A 344 13.32 19.26 6.51
C ASP A 344 12.29 19.37 7.65
N TYR A 345 11.18 18.65 7.55
CA TYR A 345 10.10 18.67 8.52
C TYR A 345 10.54 18.21 9.92
N LEU A 346 11.21 17.05 9.98
CA LEU A 346 11.68 16.50 11.25
C LEU A 346 12.69 17.42 11.93
N SER A 347 13.61 18.01 11.16
CA SER A 347 14.67 18.87 11.72
C SER A 347 14.20 20.27 12.09
N ARG A 348 13.35 20.91 11.27
CA ARG A 348 12.97 22.32 11.42
C ARG A 348 11.67 22.54 12.19
N GLU A 349 10.65 21.69 11.93
CA GLU A 349 9.34 21.89 12.54
C GLU A 349 9.14 21.01 13.79
N LEU A 350 9.70 19.78 13.79
CA LEU A 350 9.55 18.85 14.92
C LEU A 350 10.79 18.81 15.85
N ASP A 351 11.84 19.57 15.54
CA ASP A 351 13.09 19.70 16.33
C ASP A 351 13.79 18.37 16.63
N VAL A 352 13.72 17.42 15.72
CA VAL A 352 14.44 16.15 15.83
C VAL A 352 15.90 16.36 15.48
N ARG A 353 16.79 16.05 16.44
CA ARG A 353 18.25 16.16 16.28
C ARG A 353 18.88 14.78 16.29
N THR A 354 19.48 14.39 15.18
CA THR A 354 20.18 13.11 15.03
C THR A 354 21.22 13.18 13.91
N THR A 355 22.24 12.34 14.00
CA THR A 355 23.23 12.15 12.92
C THR A 355 22.89 10.96 12.03
N LEU A 356 21.85 10.20 12.35
CA LEU A 356 21.42 9.05 11.54
C LEU A 356 20.76 9.53 10.24
N PRO A 357 20.97 8.82 9.12
CA PRO A 357 20.17 9.03 7.93
C PRO A 357 18.74 8.54 8.17
N TYR A 358 17.74 9.30 7.65
CA TYR A 358 16.35 8.85 7.62
C TYR A 358 16.16 7.88 6.44
N GLU A 359 15.97 6.61 6.77
CA GLU A 359 15.81 5.53 5.78
C GLU A 359 14.38 5.52 5.24
N VAL A 360 14.15 6.24 4.14
CA VAL A 360 12.81 6.37 3.51
C VAL A 360 12.33 5.02 2.96
N LEU A 361 13.16 4.39 2.13
CA LEU A 361 12.97 3.05 1.62
C LEU A 361 14.34 2.39 1.53
N THR A 362 14.57 1.37 2.34
CA THR A 362 15.90 0.79 2.53
C THR A 362 15.99 -0.66 2.11
N GLY A 363 17.14 -1.06 1.56
CA GLY A 363 17.50 -2.45 1.32
C GLY A 363 18.06 -3.20 2.54
N ARG A 364 18.29 -2.53 3.68
CA ARG A 364 18.88 -3.13 4.90
C ARG A 364 18.08 -4.29 5.47
N VAL A 365 16.79 -4.33 5.21
CA VAL A 365 15.88 -5.38 5.68
C VAL A 365 15.95 -6.67 4.86
N HIS A 366 16.71 -6.68 3.77
CA HIS A 366 16.81 -7.84 2.89
C HIS A 366 18.06 -8.69 3.19
N PRO A 367 17.96 -10.03 3.01
CA PRO A 367 16.77 -10.77 2.61
C PRO A 367 15.71 -10.77 3.72
N TRP A 368 14.43 -10.55 3.35
CA TRP A 368 13.32 -10.61 4.29
C TRP A 368 13.01 -12.07 4.62
N ASP A 369 12.89 -12.38 5.91
CA ASP A 369 12.68 -13.75 6.38
C ASP A 369 11.22 -14.17 6.23
N TYR A 370 11.00 -15.18 5.37
CA TYR A 370 9.74 -15.89 5.18
C TYR A 370 9.83 -17.35 5.70
N SER A 371 10.83 -17.70 6.50
CA SER A 371 11.09 -19.09 6.93
C SER A 371 9.95 -19.74 7.72
N ASN A 372 9.05 -18.92 8.27
CA ASN A 372 7.83 -19.40 8.94
C ASN A 372 6.69 -19.75 7.95
N VAL A 373 6.90 -19.52 6.64
CA VAL A 373 5.96 -19.89 5.57
C VAL A 373 6.67 -20.83 4.61
N GLN A 374 6.71 -22.13 4.96
CA GLN A 374 7.43 -23.14 4.19
C GLN A 374 6.50 -23.85 3.20
N ASN A 375 6.94 -23.96 1.94
CA ASN A 375 6.19 -24.58 0.85
C ASN A 375 4.83 -23.93 0.54
N GLU A 376 4.63 -22.68 0.98
CA GLU A 376 3.42 -21.90 0.78
C GLU A 376 3.78 -20.48 0.38
N TYR A 377 2.84 -19.76 -0.24
CA TYR A 377 2.92 -18.31 -0.35
C TYR A 377 2.43 -17.66 0.95
N LEU A 378 3.07 -16.58 1.38
CA LEU A 378 2.55 -15.81 2.52
C LEU A 378 1.11 -15.38 2.24
N ASN A 379 0.20 -15.77 3.13
CA ASN A 379 -1.21 -15.41 3.07
C ASN A 379 -1.71 -15.04 4.47
N VAL A 380 -2.00 -13.77 4.69
CA VAL A 380 -2.51 -13.24 5.96
C VAL A 380 -4.03 -13.04 5.97
N ALA A 381 -4.70 -13.34 4.87
CA ALA A 381 -6.15 -13.24 4.78
C ALA A 381 -6.87 -14.07 5.86
N PRO A 382 -6.44 -15.31 6.20
CA PRO A 382 -7.00 -16.06 7.31
C PRO A 382 -6.83 -15.37 8.68
N ARG A 383 -5.73 -14.62 8.87
CA ARG A 383 -5.50 -13.86 10.11
C ARG A 383 -6.53 -12.73 10.26
N LEU A 384 -6.74 -11.95 9.21
CA LEU A 384 -7.77 -10.90 9.21
C LEU A 384 -9.18 -11.48 9.42
N ARG A 385 -9.51 -12.60 8.74
CA ARG A 385 -10.78 -13.29 8.99
C ARG A 385 -10.94 -13.71 10.46
N ASN A 386 -9.90 -14.28 11.08
CA ASN A 386 -9.93 -14.69 12.47
C ASN A 386 -10.19 -13.48 13.39
N ALA A 387 -9.52 -12.35 13.14
CA ALA A 387 -9.77 -11.12 13.87
C ALA A 387 -11.24 -10.66 13.75
N MET A 388 -11.81 -10.71 12.53
CA MET A 388 -13.21 -10.35 12.27
C MET A 388 -14.21 -11.31 12.93
N VAL A 389 -13.90 -12.61 12.95
CA VAL A 389 -14.78 -13.62 13.57
C VAL A 389 -14.77 -13.48 15.10
N THR A 390 -13.61 -13.23 15.68
CA THR A 390 -13.47 -13.03 17.14
C THR A 390 -13.98 -11.66 17.59
N ASN A 391 -13.90 -10.65 16.71
CA ASN A 391 -14.44 -9.32 16.92
C ASN A 391 -15.44 -8.98 15.79
N PRO A 392 -16.73 -9.35 15.93
CA PRO A 392 -17.72 -9.12 14.88
C PRO A 392 -18.00 -7.65 14.55
N ASP A 393 -17.54 -6.71 15.38
CA ASP A 393 -17.67 -5.27 15.17
C ASP A 393 -16.45 -4.66 14.45
N LEU A 394 -15.41 -5.47 14.16
CA LEU A 394 -14.24 -5.02 13.41
C LEU A 394 -14.65 -4.64 11.99
N ARG A 395 -14.41 -3.37 11.64
CA ARG A 395 -14.63 -2.87 10.28
C ARG A 395 -13.33 -2.90 9.46
N VAL A 396 -13.46 -3.20 8.18
CA VAL A 396 -12.34 -3.23 7.23
C VAL A 396 -12.65 -2.32 6.06
N TRP A 397 -11.76 -1.38 5.77
CA TRP A 397 -11.84 -0.54 4.58
C TRP A 397 -10.65 -0.81 3.67
N VAL A 398 -10.92 -1.10 2.40
CA VAL A 398 -9.92 -1.39 1.37
C VAL A 398 -9.99 -0.31 0.30
N ALA A 399 -8.91 0.44 0.14
CA ALA A 399 -8.77 1.50 -0.87
C ALA A 399 -7.90 0.99 -2.02
N ASN A 400 -8.42 1.01 -3.25
CA ASN A 400 -7.80 0.43 -4.43
C ASN A 400 -7.59 1.47 -5.54
N GLY A 401 -6.43 1.44 -6.20
CA GLY A 401 -6.15 2.23 -7.40
C GLY A 401 -6.29 1.41 -8.68
N TYR A 402 -7.04 1.91 -9.67
CA TYR A 402 -7.22 1.22 -10.96
C TYR A 402 -5.93 0.99 -11.73
N TYR A 403 -4.91 1.83 -11.52
CA TYR A 403 -3.66 1.84 -12.27
C TYR A 403 -2.46 1.34 -11.46
N ASP A 404 -2.74 0.57 -10.39
CA ASP A 404 -1.74 0.00 -9.50
C ASP A 404 -1.22 -1.34 -10.04
N LEU A 405 -0.01 -1.35 -10.59
CA LEU A 405 0.69 -2.56 -11.03
C LEU A 405 1.59 -3.16 -9.94
N ALA A 406 1.60 -2.61 -8.72
CA ALA A 406 2.27 -3.22 -7.58
C ALA A 406 1.35 -4.18 -6.82
N THR A 407 0.08 -3.79 -6.62
CA THR A 407 -0.95 -4.59 -5.95
C THR A 407 -2.26 -4.47 -6.74
N PRO A 408 -2.50 -5.35 -7.73
CA PRO A 408 -3.59 -5.21 -8.68
C PRO A 408 -4.95 -5.33 -7.99
N ILE A 409 -5.91 -4.50 -8.41
CA ILE A 409 -7.26 -4.45 -7.84
C ILE A 409 -7.94 -5.83 -7.77
N TYR A 410 -7.81 -6.60 -8.85
CA TYR A 410 -8.48 -7.90 -8.92
C TYR A 410 -7.83 -8.95 -8.02
N GLY A 411 -6.52 -8.85 -7.74
CA GLY A 411 -5.83 -9.68 -6.73
C GLY A 411 -6.38 -9.44 -5.32
N THR A 412 -6.71 -8.19 -5.00
CA THR A 412 -7.39 -7.82 -3.75
C THR A 412 -8.81 -8.37 -3.69
N GLU A 413 -9.62 -8.14 -4.72
CA GLU A 413 -11.00 -8.65 -4.82
C GLU A 413 -11.05 -10.18 -4.72
N TYR A 414 -10.17 -10.86 -5.46
CA TYR A 414 -10.01 -12.31 -5.40
C TYR A 414 -9.71 -12.78 -3.97
N THR A 415 -8.76 -12.14 -3.31
CA THR A 415 -8.38 -12.50 -1.94
C THR A 415 -9.57 -12.39 -1.00
N PHE A 416 -10.30 -11.28 -1.03
CA PHE A 416 -11.46 -11.06 -0.16
C PHE A 416 -12.62 -12.03 -0.48
N SER A 417 -12.84 -12.38 -1.74
CA SER A 417 -13.86 -13.37 -2.13
C SER A 417 -13.50 -14.80 -1.66
N HIS A 418 -12.20 -15.08 -1.46
CA HIS A 418 -11.68 -16.38 -1.01
C HIS A 418 -11.35 -16.45 0.49
N MET A 419 -11.57 -15.37 1.25
CA MET A 419 -11.31 -15.34 2.70
C MET A 419 -12.27 -16.21 3.51
N ALA A 420 -13.36 -16.70 2.92
CA ALA A 420 -14.43 -17.41 3.64
C ALA A 420 -14.97 -16.62 4.84
N ILE A 421 -15.14 -15.30 4.69
CA ILE A 421 -15.78 -14.43 5.70
C ILE A 421 -17.23 -14.87 5.88
N PRO A 422 -17.69 -15.11 7.12
CA PRO A 422 -19.09 -15.42 7.37
C PRO A 422 -20.04 -14.38 6.72
N PRO A 423 -21.14 -14.79 6.09
CA PRO A 423 -22.02 -13.86 5.36
C PRO A 423 -22.49 -12.66 6.21
N SER A 424 -22.72 -12.86 7.52
CA SER A 424 -23.12 -11.81 8.46
C SER A 424 -22.06 -10.72 8.66
N LEU A 425 -20.78 -11.03 8.41
CA LEU A 425 -19.65 -10.10 8.62
C LEU A 425 -19.21 -9.43 7.31
N ARG A 426 -19.68 -9.86 6.13
CA ARG A 426 -19.31 -9.26 4.85
C ARG A 426 -19.64 -7.77 4.76
N LYS A 427 -20.71 -7.33 5.42
CA LYS A 427 -21.13 -5.93 5.52
C LYS A 427 -20.09 -5.03 6.21
N ASN A 428 -19.17 -5.60 6.98
CA ASN A 428 -18.11 -4.87 7.66
C ASN A 428 -16.92 -4.58 6.75
N VAL A 429 -16.90 -5.12 5.52
CA VAL A 429 -15.86 -4.85 4.52
C VAL A 429 -16.39 -3.82 3.52
N THR A 430 -15.69 -2.70 3.40
CA THR A 430 -15.96 -1.65 2.41
C THR A 430 -14.79 -1.59 1.43
N MET A 431 -15.06 -1.60 0.12
CA MET A 431 -14.05 -1.38 -0.91
C MET A 431 -14.34 -0.08 -1.66
N THR A 432 -13.32 0.72 -1.88
CA THR A 432 -13.36 1.93 -2.69
C THR A 432 -12.32 1.88 -3.79
N TYR A 433 -12.59 2.57 -4.90
CA TYR A 433 -11.77 2.54 -6.10
C TYR A 433 -11.49 3.97 -6.57
N TYR A 434 -10.22 4.23 -6.90
CA TYR A 434 -9.75 5.56 -7.27
C TYR A 434 -9.10 5.52 -8.65
N PRO A 435 -9.27 6.58 -9.49
CA PRO A 435 -8.67 6.67 -10.82
C PRO A 435 -7.18 7.04 -10.75
N ALA A 436 -6.43 6.32 -9.94
CA ALA A 436 -5.02 6.53 -9.66
C ALA A 436 -4.31 5.19 -9.44
N GLY A 437 -3.00 5.20 -9.13
CA GLY A 437 -2.19 4.01 -8.86
C GLY A 437 -2.08 3.65 -7.38
N HIS A 438 -0.93 3.13 -6.99
CA HIS A 438 -0.60 2.60 -5.66
C HIS A 438 -0.74 3.61 -4.52
N MET A 439 -0.29 4.83 -4.77
CA MET A 439 -0.43 5.97 -3.87
C MET A 439 -1.53 6.89 -4.42
N MET A 440 -2.79 6.42 -4.38
CA MET A 440 -3.91 7.10 -5.03
C MET A 440 -4.11 8.54 -4.53
N TYR A 441 -3.72 8.82 -3.31
CA TYR A 441 -3.82 10.12 -2.67
C TYR A 441 -2.86 11.19 -3.24
N LEU A 442 -1.93 10.83 -4.14
CA LEU A 442 -1.10 11.80 -4.86
C LEU A 442 -1.93 12.57 -5.90
N LEU A 443 -2.94 11.94 -6.48
CA LEU A 443 -3.93 12.60 -7.32
C LEU A 443 -4.88 13.39 -6.44
N LYS A 444 -4.97 14.71 -6.64
CA LYS A 444 -5.76 15.61 -5.78
C LYS A 444 -7.24 15.22 -5.69
N GLU A 445 -7.85 14.84 -6.81
CA GLU A 445 -9.23 14.34 -6.84
C GLU A 445 -9.42 13.13 -5.93
N SER A 446 -8.51 12.16 -6.01
CA SER A 446 -8.52 10.97 -5.17
C SER A 446 -8.24 11.29 -3.70
N LEU A 447 -7.37 12.25 -3.40
CA LEU A 447 -7.11 12.74 -2.04
C LEU A 447 -8.39 13.32 -1.41
N ILE A 448 -9.11 14.16 -2.16
CA ILE A 448 -10.39 14.75 -1.72
C ILE A 448 -11.42 13.64 -1.48
N GLN A 449 -11.58 12.73 -2.43
CA GLN A 449 -12.51 11.62 -2.31
C GLN A 449 -12.18 10.71 -1.13
N MET A 450 -10.89 10.36 -0.94
CA MET A 450 -10.44 9.52 0.17
C MET A 450 -10.71 10.17 1.53
N LYS A 451 -10.60 11.50 1.63
CA LYS A 451 -11.01 12.24 2.84
C LYS A 451 -12.52 12.17 3.09
N ALA A 452 -13.34 12.27 2.05
CA ALA A 452 -14.79 12.13 2.15
C ALA A 452 -15.18 10.71 2.59
N ASP A 453 -14.57 9.69 2.00
CA ASP A 453 -14.78 8.28 2.35
C ASP A 453 -14.37 8.00 3.80
N ALA A 454 -13.23 8.54 4.25
CA ALA A 454 -12.80 8.45 5.63
C ALA A 454 -13.81 9.06 6.61
N LYS A 455 -14.32 10.26 6.31
CA LYS A 455 -15.36 10.90 7.15
C LYS A 455 -16.63 10.05 7.26
N GLN A 456 -17.00 9.37 6.19
CA GLN A 456 -18.16 8.47 6.22
C GLN A 456 -17.83 7.19 7.00
N TRP A 457 -16.66 6.64 6.82
CA TRP A 457 -16.27 5.37 7.42
C TRP A 457 -16.01 5.45 8.94
N PHE A 458 -15.49 6.57 9.45
CA PHE A 458 -15.26 6.80 10.87
C PHE A 458 -16.55 7.07 11.68
N LYS A 459 -17.69 7.33 11.03
CA LYS A 459 -19.00 7.44 11.67
C LYS A 459 -19.52 6.05 12.06
#